data_92e39d011375d88a28cc766ffa441e2a
#
_entry.id   92e39d011375d88a28cc766ffa441e2a
#
_cell.length_a   1.000
_cell.length_b   1.000
_cell.length_c   1.000
_cell.angle_alpha   90.00
_cell.angle_beta   90.00
_cell.angle_gamma   90.00
#
_symmetry.space_group_name_H-M   'P 1'
#
loop_
_entity.id
_entity.type
_entity.pdbx_description
1 polymer ?
#
loop_
_entity_poly.entity_id
_entity_poly.type
_entity_poly.pdbx_seq_one_letter_code
_entity_poly.pdbx_strand_id
1 'polypeptide(L)'
;DLRTPLTGLRLRAEFAPTPQAARMVADIERMDTMIEQVLDYARGELQPLQMRPLDLAALLEECVQAALLRGVEISIQGPDSLPWHGDALLLRRAFDNLIDNADRYAGAMELRLAVVERGVQLEVMDRGPGIAEGDRVRLLQPFQRSERSRSRTTGGAGLGLAVAANVARRHAGELQLLHREGGGLIACLLLGKFT
;
A
#
# COMPACT_ATOMS: atom_id res chain seq x y z
N ASP A 1 -4.93 -19.65 15.49
CA ASP A 1 -5.91 -19.32 14.42
C ASP A 1 -6.89 -18.26 14.93
N LEU A 2 -6.55 -16.97 14.72
CA LEU A 2 -7.34 -15.81 15.20
C LEU A 2 -8.61 -15.58 14.34
N ARG A 3 -8.67 -16.13 13.15
CA ARG A 3 -9.81 -15.94 12.22
C ARG A 3 -11.08 -16.67 12.68
N THR A 4 -10.95 -17.87 13.22
CA THR A 4 -12.09 -18.68 13.67
C THR A 4 -12.97 -17.97 14.71
N PRO A 5 -12.42 -17.40 15.81
CA PRO A 5 -13.23 -16.67 16.78
C PRO A 5 -13.83 -15.38 16.21
N LEU A 6 -13.14 -14.68 15.30
CA LEU A 6 -13.66 -13.47 14.65
C LEU A 6 -14.84 -13.78 13.73
N THR A 7 -14.77 -14.85 12.94
CA THR A 7 -15.90 -15.33 12.12
C THR A 7 -17.11 -15.66 12.99
N GLY A 8 -16.91 -16.31 14.15
CA GLY A 8 -17.98 -16.60 15.09
C GLY A 8 -18.62 -15.35 15.72
N LEU A 9 -17.82 -14.32 16.02
CA LEU A 9 -18.32 -13.03 16.51
C LEU A 9 -19.09 -12.28 15.42
N ARG A 10 -18.59 -12.28 14.19
CA ARG A 10 -19.24 -11.67 13.02
C ARG A 10 -20.63 -12.27 12.79
N LEU A 11 -20.74 -13.60 12.72
CA LEU A 11 -22.01 -14.28 12.56
C LEU A 11 -23.02 -13.90 13.67
N ARG A 12 -22.59 -13.87 14.93
CA ARG A 12 -23.46 -13.46 16.04
C ARG A 12 -23.92 -12.01 15.94
N ALA A 13 -23.07 -11.11 15.45
CA ALA A 13 -23.40 -9.70 15.26
C ALA A 13 -24.36 -9.51 14.07
N GLU A 14 -24.20 -10.25 12.98
CA GLU A 14 -25.06 -10.20 11.78
C GLU A 14 -26.51 -10.62 12.10
N PHE A 15 -26.72 -11.53 13.05
CA PHE A 15 -28.05 -11.97 13.48
C PHE A 15 -28.73 -11.03 14.50
N ALA A 16 -28.05 -10.00 15.00
CA ALA A 16 -28.63 -9.06 15.94
C ALA A 16 -29.07 -7.77 15.22
N PRO A 17 -30.35 -7.49 15.03
CA PRO A 17 -30.83 -6.34 14.24
C PRO A 17 -30.75 -5.02 15.05
N THR A 18 -29.54 -4.64 15.45
CA THR A 18 -29.30 -3.40 16.19
C THR A 18 -28.23 -2.54 15.53
N PRO A 19 -28.30 -1.19 15.63
CA PRO A 19 -27.25 -0.31 15.16
C PRO A 19 -25.87 -0.59 15.77
N GLN A 20 -25.84 -1.16 16.97
CA GLN A 20 -24.62 -1.59 17.64
C GLN A 20 -24.01 -2.83 16.99
N ALA A 21 -24.83 -3.78 16.54
CA ALA A 21 -24.37 -4.96 15.80
C ALA A 21 -23.69 -4.59 14.47
N ALA A 22 -24.24 -3.65 13.71
CA ALA A 22 -23.62 -3.16 12.49
C ALA A 22 -22.23 -2.52 12.76
N ARG A 23 -22.07 -1.79 13.86
CA ARG A 23 -20.76 -1.26 14.27
C ARG A 23 -19.78 -2.37 14.66
N MET A 24 -20.26 -3.39 15.36
CA MET A 24 -19.45 -4.56 15.74
C MET A 24 -18.96 -5.34 14.50
N VAL A 25 -19.82 -5.55 13.50
CA VAL A 25 -19.42 -6.17 12.22
C VAL A 25 -18.31 -5.37 11.56
N ALA A 26 -18.47 -4.06 11.44
CA ALA A 26 -17.45 -3.19 10.85
C ALA A 26 -16.14 -3.19 11.66
N ASP A 27 -16.19 -3.34 12.98
CA ASP A 27 -15.00 -3.44 13.82
C ASP A 27 -14.30 -4.80 13.64
N ILE A 28 -15.06 -5.88 13.53
CA ILE A 28 -14.53 -7.23 13.27
C ILE A 28 -13.88 -7.30 11.88
N GLU A 29 -14.50 -6.73 10.85
CA GLU A 29 -13.92 -6.65 9.50
C GLU A 29 -12.61 -5.86 9.49
N ARG A 30 -12.54 -4.77 10.25
CA ARG A 30 -11.29 -4.03 10.46
C ARG A 30 -10.21 -4.85 11.16
N MET A 31 -10.57 -5.65 12.16
CA MET A 31 -9.64 -6.54 12.85
C MET A 31 -9.13 -7.65 11.93
N ASP A 32 -9.99 -8.27 11.13
CA ASP A 32 -9.60 -9.27 10.13
C ASP A 32 -8.59 -8.68 9.13
N THR A 33 -8.89 -7.51 8.57
CA THR A 33 -7.97 -6.80 7.65
C THR A 33 -6.64 -6.49 8.33
N MET A 34 -6.65 -6.08 9.59
CA MET A 34 -5.43 -5.78 10.35
C MET A 34 -4.59 -7.04 10.58
N ILE A 35 -5.22 -8.16 10.94
CA ILE A 35 -4.54 -9.46 11.11
C ILE A 35 -3.92 -9.92 9.80
N GLU A 36 -4.64 -9.81 8.69
CA GLU A 36 -4.10 -10.13 7.36
C GLU A 36 -2.87 -9.30 7.03
N GLN A 37 -2.92 -7.99 7.24
CA GLN A 37 -1.80 -7.09 7.00
C GLN A 37 -0.57 -7.42 7.87
N VAL A 38 -0.79 -7.77 9.15
CA VAL A 38 0.29 -8.20 10.07
C VAL A 38 0.93 -9.51 9.61
N LEU A 39 0.10 -10.49 9.25
CA LEU A 39 0.59 -11.80 8.76
C LEU A 39 1.34 -11.65 7.44
N ASP A 40 0.86 -10.80 6.55
CA ASP A 40 1.50 -10.51 5.27
C ASP A 40 2.83 -9.78 5.44
N TYR A 41 2.89 -8.82 6.37
CA TYR A 41 4.14 -8.16 6.74
C TYR A 41 5.16 -9.19 7.28
N ALA A 42 4.76 -10.00 8.27
CA ALA A 42 5.64 -11.01 8.87
C ALA A 42 6.09 -12.08 7.86
N ARG A 43 5.21 -12.56 6.99
CA ARG A 43 5.57 -13.50 5.91
C ARG A 43 6.51 -12.86 4.90
N GLY A 44 6.25 -11.60 4.54
CA GLY A 44 7.09 -10.85 3.60
C GLY A 44 8.52 -10.68 4.10
N GLU A 45 8.79 -10.65 5.42
CA GLU A 45 10.15 -10.57 5.96
C GLU A 45 10.89 -11.91 5.96
N LEU A 46 10.19 -13.02 6.12
CA LEU A 46 10.77 -14.34 6.39
C LEU A 46 10.98 -15.21 5.13
N GLN A 47 10.22 -14.95 4.06
CA GLN A 47 10.30 -15.77 2.85
C GLN A 47 11.46 -15.32 1.95
N PRO A 48 12.26 -16.25 1.36
CA PRO A 48 13.23 -15.87 0.35
C PRO A 48 12.55 -15.24 -0.86
N LEU A 49 13.20 -14.24 -1.49
CA LEU A 49 12.69 -13.61 -2.71
C LEU A 49 12.57 -14.62 -3.85
N GLN A 50 11.45 -14.62 -4.52
CA GLN A 50 11.25 -15.39 -5.74
C GLN A 50 11.51 -14.52 -6.98
N MET A 51 12.78 -14.24 -7.22
CA MET A 51 13.21 -13.40 -8.34
C MET A 51 12.95 -14.11 -9.67
N ARG A 52 12.09 -13.53 -10.49
CA ARG A 52 11.72 -14.04 -11.83
C ARG A 52 11.66 -12.90 -12.84
N PRO A 53 11.88 -13.19 -14.14
CA PRO A 53 11.58 -12.23 -15.19
C PRO A 53 10.09 -11.83 -15.14
N LEU A 54 9.82 -10.55 -15.22
CA LEU A 54 8.47 -9.99 -15.28
C LEU A 54 8.48 -8.68 -16.06
N ASP A 55 7.31 -8.18 -16.43
CA ASP A 55 7.13 -6.83 -16.94
C ASP A 55 6.54 -5.94 -15.85
N LEU A 56 7.31 -4.95 -15.38
CA LEU A 56 6.87 -4.03 -14.32
C LEU A 56 5.75 -3.12 -14.78
N ALA A 57 5.73 -2.70 -16.05
CA ALA A 57 4.67 -1.86 -16.58
C ALA A 57 3.34 -2.64 -16.61
N ALA A 58 3.37 -3.88 -17.10
CA ALA A 58 2.19 -4.75 -17.11
C ALA A 58 1.69 -5.04 -15.67
N LEU A 59 2.58 -5.33 -14.73
CA LEU A 59 2.21 -5.56 -13.34
C LEU A 59 1.58 -4.32 -12.69
N LEU A 60 2.12 -3.13 -12.95
CA LEU A 60 1.54 -1.88 -12.47
C LEU A 60 0.17 -1.62 -13.09
N GLU A 61 0.03 -1.85 -14.39
CA GLU A 61 -1.23 -1.69 -15.12
C GLU A 61 -2.33 -2.58 -14.52
N GLU A 62 -2.03 -3.84 -14.17
CA GLU A 62 -2.99 -4.72 -13.49
C GLU A 62 -3.46 -4.16 -12.14
N CYS A 63 -2.57 -3.56 -11.34
CA CYS A 63 -2.93 -2.90 -10.08
C CYS A 63 -3.82 -1.66 -10.34
N VAL A 64 -3.47 -0.87 -11.35
CA VAL A 64 -4.24 0.31 -11.77
C VAL A 64 -5.65 -0.10 -12.22
N GLN A 65 -5.78 -1.10 -13.07
CA GLN A 65 -7.09 -1.59 -13.54
C GLN A 65 -7.96 -2.07 -12.37
N ALA A 66 -7.38 -2.80 -11.41
CA ALA A 66 -8.09 -3.21 -10.20
C ALA A 66 -8.58 -2.02 -9.36
N ALA A 67 -7.81 -0.94 -9.29
CA ALA A 67 -8.20 0.28 -8.57
C ALA A 67 -9.26 1.10 -9.34
N LEU A 68 -9.15 1.22 -10.67
CA LEU A 68 -10.16 1.87 -11.52
C LEU A 68 -11.53 1.20 -11.40
N LEU A 69 -11.59 -0.14 -11.31
CA LEU A 69 -12.83 -0.89 -11.08
C LEU A 69 -13.48 -0.56 -9.72
N ARG A 70 -12.71 -0.09 -8.73
CA ARG A 70 -13.21 0.41 -7.45
C ARG A 70 -13.63 1.88 -7.49
N GLY A 71 -13.50 2.54 -8.63
CA GLY A 71 -13.85 3.96 -8.82
C GLY A 71 -12.75 4.95 -8.44
N VAL A 72 -11.51 4.49 -8.29
CA VAL A 72 -10.37 5.37 -7.99
C VAL A 72 -9.97 6.14 -9.25
N GLU A 73 -9.70 7.43 -9.14
CA GLU A 73 -9.23 8.25 -10.26
C GLU A 73 -7.70 8.17 -10.38
N ILE A 74 -7.20 7.54 -11.44
CA ILE A 74 -5.77 7.32 -11.66
C ILE A 74 -5.38 7.77 -13.07
N SER A 75 -4.31 8.57 -13.17
CA SER A 75 -3.57 8.77 -14.40
C SER A 75 -2.19 8.09 -14.29
N ILE A 76 -1.74 7.46 -15.37
CA ILE A 76 -0.46 6.76 -15.41
C ILE A 76 0.41 7.29 -16.56
N GLN A 77 1.70 7.46 -16.30
CA GLN A 77 2.72 7.82 -17.25
C GLN A 77 3.90 6.85 -17.11
N GLY A 78 4.37 6.30 -18.19
CA GLY A 78 5.51 5.38 -18.22
C GLY A 78 5.66 4.69 -19.55
N PRO A 79 6.61 3.77 -19.68
CA PRO A 79 6.78 2.94 -20.86
C PRO A 79 5.66 1.90 -20.94
N ASP A 80 5.29 1.49 -22.16
CA ASP A 80 4.29 0.43 -22.38
C ASP A 80 4.77 -0.95 -21.89
N SER A 81 6.08 -1.17 -21.81
CA SER A 81 6.71 -2.40 -21.34
C SER A 81 8.02 -2.07 -20.62
N LEU A 82 8.26 -2.71 -19.50
CA LEU A 82 9.49 -2.56 -18.71
C LEU A 82 9.95 -3.91 -18.17
N PRO A 83 10.73 -4.68 -18.96
CA PRO A 83 11.29 -5.96 -18.52
C PRO A 83 12.18 -5.78 -17.29
N TRP A 84 11.93 -6.61 -16.27
CA TRP A 84 12.60 -6.53 -14.98
C TRP A 84 12.75 -7.92 -14.34
N HIS A 85 13.60 -8.05 -13.31
CA HIS A 85 13.67 -9.22 -12.47
C HIS A 85 13.25 -8.89 -11.06
N GLY A 86 12.24 -9.58 -10.54
CA GLY A 86 11.72 -9.30 -9.21
C GLY A 86 10.74 -10.36 -8.72
N ASP A 87 10.29 -10.20 -7.50
CA ASP A 87 9.21 -10.98 -6.92
C ASP A 87 7.87 -10.30 -7.21
N ALA A 88 7.15 -10.81 -8.21
CA ALA A 88 5.91 -10.21 -8.69
C ALA A 88 4.83 -10.08 -7.59
N LEU A 89 4.77 -11.03 -6.65
CA LEU A 89 3.80 -10.99 -5.56
C LEU A 89 4.10 -9.86 -4.58
N LEU A 90 5.37 -9.69 -4.21
CA LEU A 90 5.79 -8.62 -3.31
C LEU A 90 5.68 -7.24 -3.97
N LEU A 91 6.06 -7.13 -5.26
CA LEU A 91 5.94 -5.88 -6.02
C LEU A 91 4.48 -5.47 -6.16
N ARG A 92 3.56 -6.39 -6.51
CA ARG A 92 2.12 -6.12 -6.54
C ARG A 92 1.64 -5.57 -5.19
N ARG A 93 2.01 -6.22 -4.08
CA ARG A 93 1.66 -5.74 -2.73
C ARG A 93 2.15 -4.33 -2.44
N ALA A 94 3.38 -4.01 -2.88
CA ALA A 94 3.90 -2.66 -2.71
C ALA A 94 3.09 -1.64 -3.51
N PHE A 95 2.77 -1.93 -4.77
CA PHE A 95 1.98 -1.06 -5.65
C PHE A 95 0.57 -0.86 -5.09
N ASP A 96 -0.13 -1.94 -4.74
CA ASP A 96 -1.47 -1.88 -4.14
C ASP A 96 -1.47 -1.04 -2.85
N ASN A 97 -0.48 -1.22 -1.95
CA ASN A 97 -0.37 -0.44 -0.73
C ASN A 97 -0.16 1.07 -0.98
N LEU A 98 0.62 1.44 -2.00
CA LEU A 98 0.85 2.84 -2.36
C LEU A 98 -0.40 3.45 -3.00
N ILE A 99 -1.06 2.73 -3.91
CA ILE A 99 -2.33 3.13 -4.54
C ILE A 99 -3.43 3.30 -3.49
N ASP A 100 -3.63 2.31 -2.62
CA ASP A 100 -4.63 2.36 -1.56
C ASP A 100 -4.36 3.47 -0.54
N ASN A 101 -3.08 3.79 -0.30
CA ASN A 101 -2.71 4.92 0.56
C ASN A 101 -3.12 6.25 -0.09
N ALA A 102 -2.82 6.46 -1.36
CA ALA A 102 -3.18 7.68 -2.08
C ALA A 102 -4.71 7.82 -2.23
N ASP A 103 -5.43 6.74 -2.57
CA ASP A 103 -6.90 6.73 -2.62
C ASP A 103 -7.52 7.15 -1.30
N ARG A 104 -7.06 6.56 -0.21
CA ARG A 104 -7.57 6.84 1.15
C ARG A 104 -7.47 8.31 1.56
N TYR A 105 -6.42 9.00 1.13
CA TYR A 105 -6.14 10.37 1.59
C TYR A 105 -6.48 11.45 0.57
N ALA A 106 -6.57 11.12 -0.72
CA ALA A 106 -6.79 12.09 -1.79
C ALA A 106 -7.92 11.71 -2.77
N GLY A 107 -8.22 10.41 -2.95
CA GLY A 107 -9.23 9.91 -3.90
C GLY A 107 -8.79 9.93 -5.35
N ALA A 108 -7.80 10.74 -5.72
CA ALA A 108 -7.23 10.82 -7.06
C ALA A 108 -5.70 10.86 -7.00
N MET A 109 -5.03 10.25 -7.99
CA MET A 109 -3.56 10.20 -8.03
C MET A 109 -2.99 10.14 -9.44
N GLU A 110 -1.72 10.52 -9.52
CA GLU A 110 -0.89 10.39 -10.72
C GLU A 110 0.23 9.39 -10.45
N LEU A 111 0.42 8.43 -11.36
CA LEU A 111 1.50 7.46 -11.30
C LEU A 111 2.52 7.77 -12.38
N ARG A 112 3.80 7.69 -12.03
CA ARG A 112 4.90 7.78 -13.00
C ARG A 112 5.87 6.64 -12.81
N LEU A 113 6.03 5.80 -13.84
CA LEU A 113 7.02 4.73 -13.90
C LEU A 113 8.16 5.14 -14.84
N ALA A 114 9.40 5.09 -14.36
CA ALA A 114 10.55 5.50 -15.15
C ALA A 114 11.80 4.68 -14.83
N VAL A 115 12.65 4.48 -15.85
CA VAL A 115 14.01 3.96 -15.65
C VAL A 115 14.90 5.11 -15.20
N VAL A 116 15.64 4.89 -14.12
CA VAL A 116 16.61 5.86 -13.57
C VAL A 116 17.99 5.22 -13.48
N GLU A 117 19.03 6.01 -13.23
CA GLU A 117 20.41 5.51 -13.16
C GLU A 117 20.56 4.34 -12.16
N ARG A 118 19.90 4.42 -11.00
CA ARG A 118 19.96 3.42 -9.94
C ARG A 118 19.01 2.24 -10.09
N GLY A 119 18.12 2.24 -11.10
CA GLY A 119 17.15 1.17 -11.29
C GLY A 119 15.84 1.62 -11.93
N VAL A 120 14.72 1.28 -11.32
CA VAL A 120 13.37 1.71 -11.74
C VAL A 120 12.72 2.48 -10.61
N GLN A 121 12.07 3.57 -10.95
CA GLN A 121 11.34 4.44 -10.01
C GLN A 121 9.87 4.46 -10.34
N LEU A 122 9.02 4.19 -9.34
CA LEU A 122 7.59 4.45 -9.36
C LEU A 122 7.29 5.60 -8.40
N GLU A 123 6.71 6.67 -8.91
CA GLU A 123 6.15 7.76 -8.11
C GLU A 123 4.64 7.64 -8.07
N VAL A 124 4.08 7.64 -6.86
CA VAL A 124 2.64 7.76 -6.61
C VAL A 124 2.41 9.13 -6.00
N MET A 125 1.76 10.00 -6.77
CA MET A 125 1.60 11.43 -6.46
C MET A 125 0.12 11.73 -6.17
N ASP A 126 -0.18 12.14 -4.94
CA ASP A 126 -1.53 12.54 -4.53
C ASP A 126 -1.64 14.05 -4.24
N ARG A 127 -2.87 14.53 -4.07
CA ARG A 127 -3.21 15.91 -3.64
C ARG A 127 -3.86 15.95 -2.25
N GLY A 128 -3.57 14.95 -1.43
CA GLY A 128 -4.06 14.86 -0.06
C GLY A 128 -3.41 15.88 0.89
N PRO A 129 -3.57 15.68 2.20
CA PRO A 129 -3.07 16.62 3.22
C PRO A 129 -1.54 16.64 3.35
N GLY A 130 -0.83 15.76 2.64
CA GLY A 130 0.61 15.59 2.75
C GLY A 130 1.06 15.06 4.11
N ILE A 131 2.38 14.97 4.29
CA ILE A 131 3.03 14.49 5.51
C ILE A 131 4.07 15.51 5.94
N ALA A 132 4.05 15.87 7.23
CA ALA A 132 5.08 16.74 7.82
C ALA A 132 6.46 16.09 7.69
N GLU A 133 7.49 16.90 7.40
CA GLU A 133 8.84 16.40 7.15
C GLU A 133 9.38 15.51 8.28
N GLY A 134 9.18 15.91 9.54
CA GLY A 134 9.60 15.15 10.72
C GLY A 134 8.90 13.80 10.90
N ASP A 135 7.75 13.58 10.23
CA ASP A 135 6.98 12.33 10.32
C ASP A 135 7.33 11.33 9.20
N ARG A 136 7.95 11.77 8.10
CA ARG A 136 8.15 10.95 6.90
C ARG A 136 8.89 9.65 7.19
N VAL A 137 10.01 9.72 7.89
CA VAL A 137 10.81 8.54 8.25
C VAL A 137 10.06 7.63 9.22
N ARG A 138 9.37 8.23 10.21
CA ARG A 138 8.59 7.49 11.21
C ARG A 138 7.44 6.71 10.56
N LEU A 139 6.75 7.27 9.58
CA LEU A 139 5.61 6.65 8.91
C LEU A 139 5.98 5.47 7.99
N LEU A 140 7.26 5.27 7.68
CA LEU A 140 7.78 4.07 7.02
C LEU A 140 7.96 2.89 7.99
N GLN A 141 7.84 3.12 9.31
CA GLN A 141 7.92 2.05 10.30
C GLN A 141 6.55 1.38 10.49
N PRO A 142 6.51 0.08 10.82
CA PRO A 142 5.27 -0.64 11.09
C PRO A 142 4.43 0.03 12.20
N PHE A 143 3.11 -0.01 12.05
CA PHE A 143 2.13 0.50 13.03
C PHE A 143 2.17 2.01 13.28
N GLN A 144 2.93 2.76 12.51
CA GLN A 144 2.98 4.21 12.64
C GLN A 144 1.86 4.87 11.84
N ARG A 145 1.23 5.87 12.46
CA ARG A 145 0.15 6.68 11.85
C ARG A 145 0.37 8.14 12.17
N SER A 146 -0.02 9.03 11.24
CA SER A 146 -0.03 10.46 11.52
C SER A 146 -1.15 10.80 12.51
N GLU A 147 -0.98 11.87 13.31
CA GLU A 147 -2.01 12.31 14.26
C GLU A 147 -3.33 12.62 13.56
N ARG A 148 -3.28 13.19 12.35
CA ARG A 148 -4.47 13.48 11.53
C ARG A 148 -5.21 12.23 11.08
N SER A 149 -4.55 11.10 10.94
CA SER A 149 -5.18 9.82 10.57
C SER A 149 -5.81 9.07 11.74
N ARG A 150 -5.42 9.41 12.98
CA ARG A 150 -6.01 8.81 14.20
C ARG A 150 -7.46 9.22 14.43
N SER A 151 -7.85 10.42 14.00
CA SER A 151 -9.19 10.99 14.19
C SER A 151 -10.20 10.58 13.11
N ARG A 152 -9.77 9.97 11.99
CA ARG A 152 -10.65 9.53 10.91
C ARG A 152 -11.03 8.07 11.10
N THR A 153 -12.30 7.76 10.94
CA THR A 153 -12.90 6.41 10.94
C THR A 153 -12.35 5.48 9.84
N THR A 154 -11.50 5.97 8.96
CA THR A 154 -10.81 5.22 7.89
C THR A 154 -9.53 4.55 8.39
N GLY A 155 -9.65 3.65 9.37
CA GLY A 155 -8.52 3.03 10.03
C GLY A 155 -7.84 1.91 9.24
N GLY A 156 -6.62 2.14 8.74
CA GLY A 156 -5.68 1.06 8.40
C GLY A 156 -4.73 0.79 9.57
N ALA A 157 -4.11 -0.39 9.61
CA ALA A 157 -3.16 -0.81 10.66
C ALA A 157 -1.85 0.02 10.72
N GLY A 158 -1.61 0.93 9.78
CA GLY A 158 -0.33 1.64 9.65
C GLY A 158 0.79 0.75 9.11
N LEU A 159 0.45 -0.26 8.32
CA LEU A 159 1.39 -1.22 7.75
C LEU A 159 1.67 -0.99 6.25
N GLY A 160 0.77 -0.33 5.50
CA GLY A 160 0.90 -0.21 4.04
C GLY A 160 2.22 0.40 3.57
N LEU A 161 2.61 1.55 4.12
CA LEU A 161 3.89 2.19 3.79
C LEU A 161 5.09 1.35 4.26
N ALA A 162 4.99 0.69 5.41
CA ALA A 162 6.03 -0.20 5.91
C ALA A 162 6.22 -1.44 5.03
N VAL A 163 5.13 -2.02 4.51
CA VAL A 163 5.17 -3.11 3.51
C VAL A 163 5.88 -2.65 2.25
N ALA A 164 5.47 -1.51 1.67
CA ALA A 164 6.09 -0.98 0.46
C ALA A 164 7.59 -0.66 0.68
N ALA A 165 7.96 -0.08 1.84
CA ALA A 165 9.35 0.19 2.20
C ALA A 165 10.17 -1.10 2.36
N ASN A 166 9.59 -2.16 2.95
CA ASN A 166 10.24 -3.45 3.07
C ASN A 166 10.47 -4.10 1.70
N VAL A 167 9.45 -4.08 0.84
CA VAL A 167 9.58 -4.61 -0.54
C VAL A 167 10.66 -3.87 -1.31
N ALA A 168 10.73 -2.53 -1.22
CA ALA A 168 11.77 -1.73 -1.84
C ALA A 168 13.18 -2.18 -1.39
N ARG A 169 13.40 -2.25 -0.07
CA ARG A 169 14.70 -2.70 0.50
C ARG A 169 15.10 -4.10 0.01
N ARG A 170 14.15 -5.02 -0.04
CA ARG A 170 14.39 -6.38 -0.52
C ARG A 170 14.73 -6.43 -2.00
N HIS A 171 14.29 -5.44 -2.78
CA HIS A 171 14.65 -5.24 -4.18
C HIS A 171 15.80 -4.23 -4.34
N ALA A 172 16.73 -4.16 -3.36
CA ALA A 172 17.90 -3.31 -3.36
C ALA A 172 17.61 -1.81 -3.59
N GLY A 173 16.43 -1.37 -3.19
CA GLY A 173 15.96 0.00 -3.32
C GLY A 173 15.47 0.61 -2.01
N GLU A 174 14.65 1.63 -2.10
CA GLU A 174 14.11 2.36 -0.97
C GLU A 174 12.74 2.97 -1.30
N LEU A 175 11.96 3.29 -0.27
CA LEU A 175 10.76 4.12 -0.37
C LEU A 175 11.02 5.46 0.30
N GLN A 176 10.79 6.55 -0.43
CA GLN A 176 10.89 7.91 0.08
C GLN A 176 9.53 8.60 0.03
N LEU A 177 9.22 9.39 1.06
CA LEU A 177 8.03 10.24 1.12
C LEU A 177 8.45 11.69 0.93
N LEU A 178 8.01 12.30 -0.16
CA LEU A 178 8.43 13.65 -0.55
C LEU A 178 7.22 14.59 -0.55
N HIS A 179 7.49 15.87 -0.35
CA HIS A 179 6.46 16.90 -0.50
C HIS A 179 6.15 17.10 -1.99
N ARG A 180 4.86 17.15 -2.34
CA ARG A 180 4.41 17.54 -3.68
C ARG A 180 4.24 19.05 -3.74
N GLU A 181 4.81 19.70 -4.74
CA GLU A 181 4.63 21.13 -4.99
C GLU A 181 3.14 21.43 -5.21
N GLY A 182 2.65 22.48 -4.56
CA GLY A 182 1.23 22.80 -4.54
C GLY A 182 0.37 21.96 -3.59
N GLY A 183 1.00 21.12 -2.73
CA GLY A 183 0.34 20.27 -1.72
C GLY A 183 0.16 18.83 -2.13
N GLY A 184 0.15 17.95 -1.14
CA GLY A 184 0.04 16.50 -1.31
C GLY A 184 1.32 15.75 -0.94
N LEU A 185 1.37 14.50 -1.38
CA LEU A 185 2.49 13.58 -1.14
C LEU A 185 2.97 12.99 -2.46
N ILE A 186 4.28 12.75 -2.55
CA ILE A 186 4.90 11.85 -3.53
C ILE A 186 5.48 10.66 -2.74
N ALA A 187 4.93 9.47 -2.95
CA ALA A 187 5.54 8.24 -2.50
C ALA A 187 6.42 7.71 -3.64
N CYS A 188 7.74 7.86 -3.48
CA CYS A 188 8.74 7.49 -4.47
C CYS A 188 9.36 6.14 -4.11
N LEU A 189 8.95 5.09 -4.82
CA LEU A 189 9.46 3.73 -4.71
C LEU A 189 10.60 3.52 -5.70
N LEU A 190 11.82 3.37 -5.22
CA LEU A 190 12.98 2.98 -6.01
C LEU A 190 13.18 1.46 -5.88
N LEU A 191 13.34 0.79 -7.01
CA LEU A 191 13.77 -0.61 -7.13
C LEU A 191 15.17 -0.62 -7.72
N GLY A 192 16.15 -1.20 -7.02
CA GLY A 192 17.54 -1.22 -7.43
C GLY A 192 17.82 -2.16 -8.59
N LYS A 193 18.91 -1.95 -9.30
CA LYS A 193 19.40 -2.89 -10.30
C LYS A 193 19.95 -4.13 -9.59
N PHE A 194 19.48 -5.30 -9.98
CA PHE A 194 20.18 -6.54 -9.66
C PHE A 194 21.22 -6.77 -10.76
N THR A 195 22.48 -6.76 -10.39
CA THR A 195 23.61 -7.18 -11.24
C THR A 195 23.71 -8.70 -11.25
#